data_329324e37cd713ae117371e55a587653
#
_entry.id   329324e37cd713ae117371e55a587653
#
_cell.length_a   1.000
_cell.length_b   1.000
_cell.length_c   1.000
_cell.angle_alpha   90.00
_cell.angle_beta   90.00
_cell.angle_gamma   90.00
#
_symmetry.space_group_name_H-M   'P 1'
#
loop_
_entity.id
_entity.type
_entity.pdbx_description
1 polymer ?
#
loop_
_entity_poly.entity_id
_entity_poly.type
_entity_poly.pdbx_seq_one_letter_code
_entity_poly.pdbx_strand_id
1 'polypeptide(L)'
;MEDKIKYGYNDINIVPEISSSIEHRSECELKPFLFTAPMSSVVNLNNILDFIDQGIIPIIPRNIPITTRKSIISYQIRSASSFFIALSLEEAKKLLIDSPIEDILNPLYICIDIANGHMQKLLDTIKKLKELYSENIVIMSGNIANPETYKLYEEAGCDYVRCGIGGGAGCITASNTGVYYPLFSLLEETYKIKKSINGKCKIIADGGIRNYCDIQKALLYADYVMLGSMLNKAIESAGKTTYGKSYFITKKGKKILNIFRTIFEFGKEVPKHKYDSVLQRIKSGKLEVWKSFYGMSTKKAQSEMGNKKLKTSEGIEFSQKVEYSLKDFIDNENSYLRSAMSYTNSKTLDEYKDKKWVSKLSLGHNK
;
A
#
# COMPACT_ATOMS: atom_id res chain seq x y z
N MET A 1 -30.76 -15.04 -2.84
CA MET A 1 -29.36 -14.92 -3.33
C MET A 1 -28.67 -16.22 -3.01
N GLU A 2 -28.19 -16.98 -4.03
CA GLU A 2 -27.33 -18.10 -3.73
C GLU A 2 -26.12 -17.61 -2.96
N ASP A 3 -25.86 -18.17 -1.78
CA ASP A 3 -24.67 -17.89 -0.97
C ASP A 3 -23.43 -18.45 -1.69
N LYS A 4 -22.92 -17.68 -2.66
CA LYS A 4 -21.68 -18.05 -3.35
C LYS A 4 -20.51 -17.97 -2.37
N ILE A 5 -19.73 -19.03 -2.32
CA ILE A 5 -18.49 -19.07 -1.53
C ILE A 5 -17.60 -17.88 -1.91
N LYS A 6 -17.08 -17.17 -0.93
CA LYS A 6 -16.17 -16.04 -1.10
C LYS A 6 -14.74 -16.46 -0.73
N TYR A 7 -13.78 -15.98 -1.49
CA TYR A 7 -12.38 -16.40 -1.41
C TYR A 7 -11.45 -15.26 -1.00
N GLY A 8 -10.49 -15.58 -0.15
CA GLY A 8 -9.28 -14.78 0.08
C GLY A 8 -8.14 -15.18 -0.89
N TYR A 9 -7.00 -14.52 -0.79
CA TYR A 9 -5.86 -14.85 -1.68
C TYR A 9 -5.32 -16.27 -1.48
N ASN A 10 -5.42 -16.82 -0.25
CA ASN A 10 -4.93 -18.17 0.04
C ASN A 10 -5.82 -19.28 -0.55
N ASP A 11 -7.04 -18.95 -0.95
CA ASP A 11 -8.04 -19.95 -1.35
C ASP A 11 -8.03 -20.23 -2.86
N ILE A 12 -7.23 -19.48 -3.63
CA ILE A 12 -7.21 -19.60 -5.09
C ILE A 12 -5.79 -19.76 -5.65
N ASN A 13 -5.71 -20.30 -6.87
CA ASN A 13 -4.54 -20.26 -7.71
C ASN A 13 -4.89 -19.77 -9.12
N ILE A 14 -3.95 -19.08 -9.76
CA ILE A 14 -4.06 -18.64 -11.15
C ILE A 14 -3.79 -19.84 -12.05
N VAL A 15 -4.59 -19.99 -13.10
CA VAL A 15 -4.46 -21.10 -14.07
C VAL A 15 -3.62 -20.61 -15.25
N PRO A 16 -2.54 -21.32 -15.62
CA PRO A 16 -1.82 -21.03 -16.84
C PRO A 16 -2.74 -21.13 -18.07
N GLU A 17 -2.45 -20.36 -19.11
CA GLU A 17 -3.08 -20.56 -20.40
C GLU A 17 -2.65 -21.92 -21.02
N ILE A 18 -3.46 -22.45 -21.93
CA ILE A 18 -3.16 -23.70 -22.63
C ILE A 18 -1.85 -23.60 -23.40
N SER A 19 -1.57 -22.40 -23.95
CA SER A 19 -0.31 -22.08 -24.62
C SER A 19 0.02 -20.62 -24.43
N SER A 20 1.30 -20.29 -24.48
CA SER A 20 1.79 -18.91 -24.41
C SER A 20 2.71 -18.62 -25.59
N SER A 21 2.54 -17.49 -26.22
CA SER A 21 3.44 -16.96 -27.25
C SER A 21 4.64 -16.20 -26.68
N ILE A 22 4.70 -16.06 -25.35
CA ILE A 22 5.77 -15.35 -24.64
C ILE A 22 6.90 -16.34 -24.36
N GLU A 23 8.01 -16.22 -25.09
CA GLU A 23 9.18 -17.08 -24.93
C GLU A 23 10.03 -16.65 -23.72
N HIS A 24 10.15 -15.35 -23.52
CA HIS A 24 10.92 -14.79 -22.42
C HIS A 24 10.08 -13.80 -21.59
N ARG A 25 10.11 -13.95 -20.28
CA ARG A 25 9.40 -13.05 -19.34
C ARG A 25 9.82 -11.57 -19.44
N SER A 26 10.97 -11.27 -20.07
CA SER A 26 11.39 -9.89 -20.37
C SER A 26 10.50 -9.20 -21.42
N GLU A 27 9.71 -9.94 -22.16
CA GLU A 27 8.72 -9.39 -23.11
C GLU A 27 7.51 -8.76 -22.38
N CYS A 28 7.33 -9.08 -21.09
CA CYS A 28 6.25 -8.53 -20.29
C CYS A 28 6.59 -7.12 -19.81
N GLU A 29 5.76 -6.14 -20.16
CA GLU A 29 5.93 -4.76 -19.79
C GLU A 29 5.24 -4.47 -18.44
N LEU A 30 5.96 -3.81 -17.54
CA LEU A 30 5.42 -3.39 -16.25
C LEU A 30 5.39 -1.86 -16.16
N LYS A 31 4.27 -1.33 -15.69
CA LYS A 31 4.11 0.06 -15.24
C LYS A 31 4.13 0.06 -13.70
N PRO A 32 4.37 1.20 -13.04
CA PRO A 32 4.22 1.29 -11.59
C PRO A 32 2.81 0.84 -11.15
N PHE A 33 2.75 -0.12 -10.23
CA PHE A 33 1.50 -0.72 -9.75
C PHE A 33 1.42 -0.82 -8.23
N LEU A 34 2.45 -0.33 -7.52
CA LEU A 34 2.54 -0.41 -6.07
C LEU A 34 2.41 0.95 -5.41
N PHE A 35 1.58 1.00 -4.36
CA PHE A 35 1.50 2.08 -3.40
C PHE A 35 2.05 1.65 -2.04
N THR A 36 2.63 2.59 -1.31
CA THR A 36 2.83 2.38 0.13
C THR A 36 1.51 2.59 0.86
N ALA A 37 1.24 1.77 1.89
CA ALA A 37 0.19 2.14 2.83
C ALA A 37 0.59 3.43 3.59
N PRO A 38 -0.37 4.36 3.88
CA PRO A 38 -0.10 5.62 4.58
C PRO A 38 0.16 5.40 6.07
N MET A 39 1.22 4.67 6.40
CA MET A 39 1.56 4.21 7.74
C MET A 39 2.91 4.76 8.18
N SER A 40 2.97 5.37 9.37
CA SER A 40 4.20 5.94 9.94
C SER A 40 5.29 4.89 10.20
N SER A 41 4.92 3.61 10.30
CA SER A 41 5.87 2.50 10.37
C SER A 41 6.45 2.07 9.00
N VAL A 42 5.94 2.62 7.90
CA VAL A 42 6.39 2.30 6.52
C VAL A 42 7.04 3.51 5.87
N VAL A 43 6.36 4.65 5.88
CA VAL A 43 6.77 5.87 5.17
C VAL A 43 6.95 7.04 6.13
N ASN A 44 8.02 7.81 5.92
CA ASN A 44 8.23 9.12 6.52
C ASN A 44 8.92 10.05 5.50
N LEU A 45 9.21 11.29 5.89
CA LEU A 45 9.83 12.26 4.96
C LEU A 45 11.27 11.90 4.55
N ASN A 46 11.95 11.04 5.30
CA ASN A 46 13.35 10.67 5.03
C ASN A 46 13.48 9.54 3.99
N ASN A 47 12.44 8.72 3.81
CA ASN A 47 12.50 7.56 2.93
C ASN A 47 11.56 7.63 1.71
N ILE A 48 10.91 8.77 1.47
CA ILE A 48 10.02 8.97 0.30
C ILE A 48 10.77 8.72 -1.01
N LEU A 49 11.98 9.26 -1.13
CA LEU A 49 12.80 9.13 -2.34
C LEU A 49 13.22 7.68 -2.56
N ASP A 50 13.52 6.92 -1.50
CA ASP A 50 13.85 5.50 -1.61
C ASP A 50 12.71 4.69 -2.27
N PHE A 51 11.45 5.03 -1.97
CA PHE A 51 10.29 4.40 -2.62
C PHE A 51 10.13 4.84 -4.08
N ILE A 52 10.22 6.14 -4.34
CA ILE A 52 10.11 6.71 -5.71
C ILE A 52 11.17 6.12 -6.63
N ASP A 53 12.41 6.02 -6.19
CA ASP A 53 13.54 5.44 -6.94
C ASP A 53 13.32 3.97 -7.32
N GLN A 54 12.49 3.26 -6.57
CA GLN A 54 12.10 1.87 -6.87
C GLN A 54 10.75 1.76 -7.61
N GLY A 55 10.17 2.87 -8.07
CA GLY A 55 8.89 2.87 -8.78
C GLY A 55 7.67 2.57 -7.90
N ILE A 56 7.81 2.69 -6.58
CA ILE A 56 6.71 2.57 -5.63
C ILE A 56 6.18 3.96 -5.34
N ILE A 57 4.87 4.17 -5.47
CA ILE A 57 4.23 5.46 -5.25
C ILE A 57 3.98 5.66 -3.75
N PRO A 58 4.68 6.59 -3.07
CA PRO A 58 4.51 6.79 -1.64
C PRO A 58 3.27 7.61 -1.31
N ILE A 59 2.69 7.33 -0.13
CA ILE A 59 1.62 8.12 0.47
C ILE A 59 2.10 8.66 1.80
N ILE A 60 2.23 9.98 1.91
CA ILE A 60 2.67 10.67 3.13
C ILE A 60 1.61 10.48 4.22
N PRO A 61 1.96 9.87 5.37
CA PRO A 61 0.98 9.51 6.39
C PRO A 61 0.55 10.69 7.26
N ARG A 62 -0.59 10.55 7.94
CA ARG A 62 -1.22 11.61 8.75
C ARG A 62 -0.51 11.97 10.04
N ASN A 63 0.45 11.15 10.53
CA ASN A 63 1.28 11.51 11.68
C ASN A 63 2.29 12.64 11.40
N ILE A 64 2.58 12.92 10.12
CA ILE A 64 3.34 14.12 9.74
C ILE A 64 2.50 15.36 10.09
N PRO A 65 3.06 16.35 10.82
CA PRO A 65 2.30 17.53 11.24
C PRO A 65 1.57 18.20 10.09
N ILE A 66 0.34 18.66 10.34
CA ILE A 66 -0.51 19.28 9.32
C ILE A 66 0.15 20.50 8.67
N THR A 67 0.94 21.27 9.44
CA THR A 67 1.72 22.40 8.93
C THR A 67 2.73 21.96 7.88
N THR A 68 3.45 20.89 8.12
CA THR A 68 4.39 20.30 7.17
C THR A 68 3.65 19.77 5.93
N ARG A 69 2.52 19.05 6.12
CA ARG A 69 1.71 18.56 4.99
C ARG A 69 1.14 19.71 4.13
N LYS A 70 0.79 20.86 4.73
CA LYS A 70 0.42 22.08 3.97
C LYS A 70 1.58 22.60 3.11
N SER A 71 2.79 22.65 3.64
CA SER A 71 3.97 23.05 2.87
C SER A 71 4.24 22.09 1.71
N ILE A 72 4.03 20.78 1.93
CA ILE A 72 4.16 19.76 0.88
C ILE A 72 3.07 19.91 -0.19
N ILE A 73 1.82 20.22 0.18
CA ILE A 73 0.74 20.55 -0.74
C ILE A 73 1.14 21.76 -1.60
N SER A 74 1.62 22.85 -0.97
CA SER A 74 2.07 24.03 -1.68
C SER A 74 3.25 23.77 -2.63
N TYR A 75 4.11 22.82 -2.31
CA TYR A 75 5.17 22.35 -3.20
C TYR A 75 4.59 21.52 -4.36
N GLN A 76 3.70 20.57 -4.07
CA GLN A 76 3.14 19.66 -5.07
C GLN A 76 2.39 20.40 -6.19
N ILE A 77 1.58 21.39 -5.86
CA ILE A 77 0.83 22.19 -6.85
C ILE A 77 1.71 23.02 -7.77
N ARG A 78 3.00 23.24 -7.42
CA ARG A 78 3.98 24.00 -8.21
C ARG A 78 5.01 23.14 -8.93
N SER A 79 5.14 21.87 -8.54
CA SER A 79 6.12 20.95 -9.09
C SER A 79 5.45 19.63 -9.48
N ALA A 80 5.78 19.08 -10.65
CA ALA A 80 5.30 17.78 -11.07
C ALA A 80 5.83 16.70 -10.11
N SER A 81 4.95 16.15 -9.26
CA SER A 81 5.28 15.08 -8.32
C SER A 81 4.13 14.08 -8.23
N SER A 82 4.46 12.79 -8.16
CA SER A 82 3.50 11.69 -8.25
C SER A 82 3.30 10.92 -6.93
N PHE A 83 3.44 11.59 -5.78
CA PHE A 83 3.15 10.99 -4.48
C PHE A 83 1.84 11.54 -3.91
N PHE A 84 1.20 10.77 -3.03
CA PHE A 84 -0.05 11.18 -2.38
C PHE A 84 0.19 11.73 -0.97
N ILE A 85 -0.71 12.60 -0.51
CA ILE A 85 -0.70 13.13 0.86
C ILE A 85 -1.96 12.65 1.56
N ALA A 86 -1.81 11.89 2.66
CA ALA A 86 -2.94 11.41 3.43
C ALA A 86 -3.53 12.54 4.28
N LEU A 87 -4.84 12.70 4.20
CA LEU A 87 -5.66 13.62 4.99
C LEU A 87 -6.80 12.86 5.65
N SER A 88 -7.20 13.28 6.84
CA SER A 88 -8.49 12.88 7.38
C SER A 88 -9.62 13.58 6.63
N LEU A 89 -10.85 13.10 6.78
CA LEU A 89 -12.01 13.74 6.16
C LEU A 89 -12.17 15.20 6.60
N GLU A 90 -11.97 15.50 7.89
CA GLU A 90 -12.06 16.86 8.42
C GLU A 90 -10.90 17.76 7.93
N GLU A 91 -9.69 17.21 7.80
CA GLU A 91 -8.56 17.95 7.23
C GLU A 91 -8.78 18.27 5.75
N ALA A 92 -9.26 17.29 4.95
CA ALA A 92 -9.58 17.52 3.54
C ALA A 92 -10.63 18.61 3.39
N LYS A 93 -11.71 18.57 4.19
CA LYS A 93 -12.74 19.60 4.19
C LYS A 93 -12.16 20.98 4.55
N LYS A 94 -11.48 21.09 5.69
CA LYS A 94 -10.94 22.36 6.18
C LYS A 94 -9.90 22.98 5.27
N LEU A 95 -9.03 22.16 4.65
CA LEU A 95 -7.89 22.65 3.87
C LEU A 95 -8.24 22.93 2.41
N LEU A 96 -9.22 22.22 1.87
CA LEU A 96 -9.50 22.20 0.43
C LEU A 96 -10.90 22.69 0.07
N ILE A 97 -11.87 22.66 1.00
CA ILE A 97 -13.23 23.16 0.77
C ILE A 97 -13.43 24.50 1.44
N ASP A 98 -13.14 24.58 2.76
CA ASP A 98 -13.35 25.81 3.54
C ASP A 98 -12.27 26.88 3.24
N SER A 99 -11.12 26.46 2.68
CA SER A 99 -10.02 27.33 2.27
C SER A 99 -9.47 26.83 0.91
N PRO A 100 -10.18 27.06 -0.20
CA PRO A 100 -9.76 26.60 -1.52
C PRO A 100 -8.38 27.10 -1.91
N ILE A 101 -7.64 26.28 -2.64
CA ILE A 101 -6.32 26.60 -3.16
C ILE A 101 -6.51 27.14 -4.58
N GLU A 102 -5.94 28.30 -4.83
CA GLU A 102 -5.89 28.94 -6.14
C GLU A 102 -4.55 28.67 -6.85
N ASP A 103 -4.45 28.96 -8.14
CA ASP A 103 -3.23 28.87 -8.95
C ASP A 103 -2.55 27.50 -8.92
N ILE A 104 -3.32 26.44 -9.11
CA ILE A 104 -2.81 25.07 -9.17
C ILE A 104 -2.20 24.83 -10.56
N LEU A 105 -0.88 24.75 -10.63
CA LEU A 105 -0.12 24.49 -11.87
C LEU A 105 0.00 23.00 -12.19
N ASN A 106 -0.03 22.14 -11.17
CA ASN A 106 0.03 20.69 -11.31
C ASN A 106 -1.02 20.04 -10.41
N PRO A 107 -1.60 18.89 -10.81
CA PRO A 107 -2.62 18.24 -10.03
C PRO A 107 -2.16 17.91 -8.60
N LEU A 108 -3.03 18.17 -7.63
CA LEU A 108 -2.85 17.81 -6.24
C LEU A 108 -3.29 16.35 -6.02
N TYR A 109 -2.39 15.51 -5.49
CA TYR A 109 -2.67 14.10 -5.19
C TYR A 109 -2.97 13.91 -3.71
N ILE A 110 -4.21 13.59 -3.36
CA ILE A 110 -4.62 13.37 -1.97
C ILE A 110 -5.17 11.97 -1.73
N CYS A 111 -4.91 11.43 -0.54
CA CYS A 111 -5.54 10.23 -0.03
C CYS A 111 -6.41 10.60 1.16
N ILE A 112 -7.75 10.57 1.01
CA ILE A 112 -8.66 10.71 2.14
C ILE A 112 -8.67 9.37 2.89
N ASP A 113 -7.86 9.30 3.95
CA ASP A 113 -7.57 8.07 4.67
C ASP A 113 -8.49 7.90 5.87
N ILE A 114 -9.50 7.04 5.73
CA ILE A 114 -10.48 6.70 6.76
C ILE A 114 -10.73 5.19 6.82
N ALA A 115 -11.10 4.68 7.99
CA ALA A 115 -11.35 3.25 8.17
C ALA A 115 -12.68 2.80 7.54
N ASN A 116 -13.72 3.66 7.58
CA ASN A 116 -15.04 3.37 7.02
C ASN A 116 -15.30 4.21 5.76
N GLY A 117 -15.01 3.65 4.61
CA GLY A 117 -15.25 4.27 3.30
C GLY A 117 -16.72 4.28 2.85
N HIS A 118 -17.64 3.72 3.65
CA HIS A 118 -19.06 3.67 3.31
C HIS A 118 -19.88 4.89 3.79
N MET A 119 -19.20 5.90 4.36
CA MET A 119 -19.90 7.09 4.89
C MET A 119 -20.38 8.02 3.78
N GLN A 120 -21.66 8.39 3.79
CA GLN A 120 -22.23 9.36 2.85
C GLN A 120 -21.45 10.68 2.85
N LYS A 121 -21.12 11.20 4.05
CA LYS A 121 -20.31 12.43 4.20
C LYS A 121 -18.98 12.40 3.44
N LEU A 122 -18.36 11.22 3.28
CA LEU A 122 -17.14 11.07 2.50
C LEU A 122 -17.42 11.25 1.01
N LEU A 123 -18.46 10.60 0.49
CA LEU A 123 -18.85 10.69 -0.92
C LEU A 123 -19.22 12.13 -1.28
N ASP A 124 -19.99 12.80 -0.42
CA ASP A 124 -20.34 14.23 -0.59
C ASP A 124 -19.09 15.13 -0.59
N THR A 125 -18.10 14.81 0.26
CA THR A 125 -16.83 15.56 0.30
C THR A 125 -16.02 15.33 -0.98
N ILE A 126 -15.92 14.09 -1.48
CA ILE A 126 -15.23 13.78 -2.74
C ILE A 126 -15.89 14.55 -3.90
N LYS A 127 -17.21 14.47 -4.01
CA LYS A 127 -17.98 15.18 -5.04
C LYS A 127 -17.72 16.69 -4.99
N LYS A 128 -17.77 17.28 -3.79
CA LYS A 128 -17.49 18.71 -3.62
C LYS A 128 -16.08 19.12 -4.01
N LEU A 129 -15.06 18.27 -3.70
CA LEU A 129 -13.69 18.52 -4.13
C LEU A 129 -13.55 18.44 -5.64
N LYS A 130 -14.20 17.49 -6.30
CA LYS A 130 -14.21 17.38 -7.76
C LYS A 130 -14.94 18.56 -8.44
N GLU A 131 -16.03 19.06 -7.84
CA GLU A 131 -16.69 20.29 -8.31
C GLU A 131 -15.78 21.51 -8.23
N LEU A 132 -14.97 21.63 -7.15
CA LEU A 132 -14.08 22.79 -6.95
C LEU A 132 -12.80 22.73 -7.81
N TYR A 133 -12.22 21.54 -7.98
CA TYR A 133 -10.87 21.40 -8.53
C TYR A 133 -10.81 20.69 -9.89
N SER A 134 -11.87 19.98 -10.27
CA SER A 134 -11.94 19.19 -11.51
C SER A 134 -10.70 18.31 -11.72
N GLU A 135 -9.96 18.50 -12.81
CA GLU A 135 -8.75 17.74 -13.14
C GLU A 135 -7.51 18.15 -12.29
N ASN A 136 -7.60 19.28 -11.57
CA ASN A 136 -6.51 19.76 -10.73
C ASN A 136 -6.39 19.02 -9.40
N ILE A 137 -7.24 18.02 -9.15
CA ILE A 137 -7.15 17.16 -7.98
C ILE A 137 -7.33 15.70 -8.36
N VAL A 138 -6.46 14.86 -7.83
CA VAL A 138 -6.53 13.39 -7.94
C VAL A 138 -6.82 12.84 -6.56
N ILE A 139 -7.97 12.18 -6.41
CA ILE A 139 -8.49 11.70 -5.12
C ILE A 139 -8.40 10.19 -5.03
N MET A 140 -7.66 9.72 -4.03
CA MET A 140 -7.69 8.35 -3.53
C MET A 140 -8.51 8.31 -2.25
N SER A 141 -9.42 7.35 -2.09
CA SER A 141 -10.16 7.20 -0.84
C SER A 141 -10.59 5.74 -0.59
N GLY A 142 -11.14 5.47 0.56
CA GLY A 142 -11.54 4.15 1.08
C GLY A 142 -11.22 4.09 2.56
N ASN A 143 -11.44 2.91 3.23
CA ASN A 143 -11.52 1.59 2.60
C ASN A 143 -12.99 1.13 2.44
N ILE A 144 -13.27 0.41 1.38
CA ILE A 144 -14.56 -0.24 1.17
C ILE A 144 -14.44 -1.77 1.29
N ALA A 145 -15.53 -2.42 1.72
CA ALA A 145 -15.65 -3.89 1.81
C ALA A 145 -17.01 -4.38 1.27
N ASN A 146 -17.69 -3.56 0.49
CA ASN A 146 -18.88 -3.94 -0.29
C ASN A 146 -18.63 -3.55 -1.75
N PRO A 147 -18.67 -4.51 -2.69
CA PRO A 147 -18.40 -4.24 -4.10
C PRO A 147 -19.31 -3.16 -4.71
N GLU A 148 -20.60 -3.13 -4.30
CA GLU A 148 -21.58 -2.18 -4.82
C GLU A 148 -21.21 -0.70 -4.48
N THR A 149 -20.45 -0.48 -3.42
CA THR A 149 -19.98 0.86 -3.04
C THR A 149 -19.08 1.49 -4.12
N TYR A 150 -18.49 0.68 -5.01
CA TYR A 150 -17.70 1.18 -6.14
C TYR A 150 -18.50 2.15 -7.01
N LYS A 151 -19.78 1.88 -7.27
CA LYS A 151 -20.67 2.74 -8.07
C LYS A 151 -20.75 4.15 -7.48
N LEU A 152 -20.89 4.23 -6.16
CA LEU A 152 -20.98 5.51 -5.45
C LEU A 152 -19.67 6.30 -5.52
N TYR A 153 -18.51 5.62 -5.50
CA TYR A 153 -17.22 6.26 -5.68
C TYR A 153 -17.02 6.77 -7.12
N GLU A 154 -17.43 5.99 -8.11
CA GLU A 154 -17.44 6.41 -9.52
C GLU A 154 -18.32 7.66 -9.73
N GLU A 155 -19.55 7.64 -9.21
CA GLU A 155 -20.50 8.75 -9.28
C GLU A 155 -20.00 10.01 -8.55
N ALA A 156 -19.24 9.84 -7.47
CA ALA A 156 -18.62 10.95 -6.75
C ALA A 156 -17.39 11.52 -7.47
N GLY A 157 -16.91 10.87 -8.54
CA GLY A 157 -15.72 11.26 -9.31
C GLY A 157 -14.39 10.90 -8.64
N CYS A 158 -14.37 9.91 -7.76
CA CYS A 158 -13.14 9.44 -7.14
C CYS A 158 -12.21 8.80 -8.18
N ASP A 159 -10.90 9.09 -8.12
CA ASP A 159 -9.94 8.54 -9.08
C ASP A 159 -9.43 7.15 -8.66
N TYR A 160 -9.31 6.91 -7.36
CA TYR A 160 -8.80 5.65 -6.80
C TYR A 160 -9.62 5.21 -5.59
N VAL A 161 -10.14 3.99 -5.60
CA VAL A 161 -10.84 3.38 -4.47
C VAL A 161 -10.02 2.29 -3.82
N ARG A 162 -9.80 2.40 -2.49
CA ARG A 162 -9.10 1.38 -1.69
C ARG A 162 -10.09 0.31 -1.25
N CYS A 163 -9.87 -0.92 -1.71
CA CYS A 163 -10.71 -2.09 -1.42
C CYS A 163 -10.04 -2.98 -0.39
N GLY A 164 -10.71 -3.17 0.76
CA GLY A 164 -10.28 -4.06 1.83
C GLY A 164 -10.44 -3.47 3.22
N ILE A 165 -11.27 -4.10 4.05
CA ILE A 165 -11.42 -3.80 5.48
C ILE A 165 -11.04 -5.05 6.27
N GLY A 166 -10.25 -4.89 7.33
CA GLY A 166 -9.90 -5.99 8.26
C GLY A 166 -8.81 -6.95 7.77
N GLY A 167 -8.31 -6.83 6.51
CA GLY A 167 -7.31 -7.74 5.95
C GLY A 167 -5.86 -7.43 6.31
N GLY A 168 -5.57 -6.23 6.79
CA GLY A 168 -4.19 -5.80 7.08
C GLY A 168 -3.54 -6.59 8.22
N ALA A 169 -2.21 -6.82 8.13
CA ALA A 169 -1.47 -7.62 9.11
C ALA A 169 -1.53 -7.07 10.55
N GLY A 170 -1.67 -5.76 10.70
CA GLY A 170 -1.85 -5.11 12.01
C GLY A 170 -3.30 -4.71 12.30
N CYS A 171 -4.27 -5.12 11.49
CA CYS A 171 -5.68 -4.75 11.65
C CYS A 171 -6.44 -5.83 12.42
N ILE A 172 -7.22 -5.41 13.42
CA ILE A 172 -8.12 -6.29 14.21
C ILE A 172 -9.58 -5.90 14.06
N THR A 173 -9.92 -5.05 13.09
CA THR A 173 -11.31 -4.62 12.84
C THR A 173 -12.20 -5.84 12.59
N ALA A 174 -11.80 -6.74 11.69
CA ALA A 174 -12.58 -7.93 11.35
C ALA A 174 -12.86 -8.82 12.57
N SER A 175 -11.84 -9.10 13.39
CA SER A 175 -11.99 -9.95 14.58
C SER A 175 -12.81 -9.31 15.69
N ASN A 176 -12.82 -7.97 15.78
CA ASN A 176 -13.52 -7.25 16.84
C ASN A 176 -14.93 -6.81 16.46
N THR A 177 -15.18 -6.53 15.19
CA THR A 177 -16.47 -6.00 14.72
C THR A 177 -17.28 -6.98 13.88
N GLY A 178 -16.66 -8.05 13.39
CA GLY A 178 -17.24 -8.97 12.42
C GLY A 178 -17.39 -8.39 11.01
N VAL A 179 -16.94 -7.14 10.76
CA VAL A 179 -17.02 -6.49 9.45
C VAL A 179 -15.81 -6.90 8.60
N TYR A 180 -16.09 -7.67 7.57
CA TYR A 180 -15.06 -8.20 6.68
C TYR A 180 -15.67 -8.67 5.35
N TYR A 181 -14.90 -8.64 4.28
CA TYR A 181 -15.21 -9.31 3.03
C TYR A 181 -13.94 -10.00 2.51
N PRO A 182 -13.98 -11.30 2.10
CA PRO A 182 -12.82 -12.00 1.56
C PRO A 182 -12.22 -11.25 0.36
N LEU A 183 -10.95 -10.86 0.47
CA LEU A 183 -10.37 -9.80 -0.36
C LEU A 183 -10.31 -10.15 -1.86
N PHE A 184 -10.03 -11.40 -2.21
CA PHE A 184 -10.01 -11.80 -3.62
C PHE A 184 -11.40 -11.65 -4.26
N SER A 185 -12.46 -12.16 -3.59
CA SER A 185 -13.83 -12.01 -4.08
C SER A 185 -14.29 -10.56 -4.09
N LEU A 186 -13.89 -9.75 -3.11
CA LEU A 186 -14.16 -8.30 -3.11
C LEU A 186 -13.65 -7.64 -4.38
N LEU A 187 -12.39 -7.90 -4.75
CA LEU A 187 -11.77 -7.32 -5.94
C LEU A 187 -12.43 -7.82 -7.21
N GLU A 188 -12.69 -9.12 -7.32
CA GLU A 188 -13.34 -9.71 -8.48
C GLU A 188 -14.72 -9.10 -8.74
N GLU A 189 -15.55 -9.00 -7.71
CA GLU A 189 -16.91 -8.43 -7.83
C GLU A 189 -16.85 -6.92 -8.11
N THR A 190 -15.96 -6.18 -7.44
CA THR A 190 -15.75 -4.76 -7.71
C THR A 190 -15.30 -4.52 -9.16
N TYR A 191 -14.41 -5.36 -9.68
CA TYR A 191 -13.95 -5.28 -11.08
C TYR A 191 -15.08 -5.60 -12.07
N LYS A 192 -15.93 -6.60 -11.80
CA LYS A 192 -17.11 -6.92 -12.60
C LYS A 192 -18.07 -5.73 -12.67
N ILE A 193 -18.30 -5.07 -11.54
CA ILE A 193 -19.11 -3.84 -11.48
C ILE A 193 -18.45 -2.73 -12.31
N LYS A 194 -17.16 -2.47 -12.10
CA LYS A 194 -16.39 -1.49 -12.89
C LYS A 194 -16.55 -1.74 -14.39
N LYS A 195 -16.39 -2.96 -14.84
CA LYS A 195 -16.59 -3.31 -16.27
C LYS A 195 -18.02 -3.05 -16.74
N SER A 196 -19.01 -3.42 -15.95
CA SER A 196 -20.43 -3.29 -16.35
C SER A 196 -20.89 -1.84 -16.55
N ILE A 197 -20.25 -0.89 -15.84
CA ILE A 197 -20.57 0.56 -15.93
C ILE A 197 -19.53 1.37 -16.69
N ASN A 198 -18.51 0.73 -17.29
CA ASN A 198 -17.34 1.40 -17.87
C ASN A 198 -16.66 2.39 -16.92
N GLY A 199 -16.58 2.01 -15.63
CA GLY A 199 -16.04 2.86 -14.56
C GLY A 199 -14.57 3.20 -14.76
N LYS A 200 -14.19 4.44 -14.46
CA LYS A 200 -12.84 4.98 -14.60
C LYS A 200 -12.05 4.92 -13.29
N CYS A 201 -12.73 4.93 -12.15
CA CYS A 201 -12.10 4.86 -10.84
C CYS A 201 -11.20 3.61 -10.74
N LYS A 202 -9.94 3.82 -10.36
CA LYS A 202 -8.95 2.74 -10.25
C LYS A 202 -9.14 1.96 -8.96
N ILE A 203 -9.09 0.64 -9.05
CA ILE A 203 -9.22 -0.27 -7.90
C ILE A 203 -7.85 -0.50 -7.29
N ILE A 204 -7.71 -0.24 -5.98
CA ILE A 204 -6.51 -0.54 -5.21
C ILE A 204 -6.81 -1.71 -4.27
N ALA A 205 -6.07 -2.80 -4.38
CA ALA A 205 -6.09 -3.89 -3.42
C ALA A 205 -5.33 -3.46 -2.15
N ASP A 206 -6.05 -3.25 -1.05
CA ASP A 206 -5.47 -2.76 0.20
C ASP A 206 -5.69 -3.71 1.37
N GLY A 207 -4.60 -4.29 1.85
CA GLY A 207 -4.57 -5.25 2.96
C GLY A 207 -4.58 -6.72 2.54
N GLY A 208 -4.30 -7.59 3.50
CA GLY A 208 -4.30 -9.06 3.30
C GLY A 208 -3.16 -9.64 2.48
N ILE A 209 -2.34 -8.83 1.87
CA ILE A 209 -1.21 -9.22 1.03
C ILE A 209 0.00 -9.50 1.92
N ARG A 210 0.49 -10.73 1.93
CA ARG A 210 1.53 -11.22 2.83
C ARG A 210 2.76 -11.77 2.12
N ASN A 211 2.63 -12.11 0.86
CA ASN A 211 3.69 -12.66 0.02
C ASN A 211 3.51 -12.25 -1.44
N TYR A 212 4.51 -12.51 -2.26
CA TYR A 212 4.53 -12.10 -3.66
C TYR A 212 3.32 -12.63 -4.47
N CYS A 213 2.95 -13.91 -4.27
CA CYS A 213 1.84 -14.48 -5.04
C CYS A 213 0.48 -13.82 -4.73
N ASP A 214 0.31 -13.18 -3.57
CA ASP A 214 -0.91 -12.44 -3.26
C ASP A 214 -1.02 -11.18 -4.12
N ILE A 215 0.12 -10.55 -4.45
CA ILE A 215 0.18 -9.39 -5.37
C ILE A 215 -0.31 -9.81 -6.75
N GLN A 216 0.21 -10.92 -7.32
CA GLN A 216 -0.21 -11.42 -8.61
C GLN A 216 -1.70 -11.74 -8.66
N LYS A 217 -2.24 -12.36 -7.59
CA LYS A 217 -3.67 -12.66 -7.48
C LYS A 217 -4.52 -11.39 -7.39
N ALA A 218 -4.07 -10.39 -6.63
CA ALA A 218 -4.77 -9.11 -6.53
C ALA A 218 -4.81 -8.38 -7.88
N LEU A 219 -3.72 -8.40 -8.65
CA LEU A 219 -3.60 -7.75 -9.94
C LEU A 219 -4.49 -8.36 -11.03
N LEU A 220 -5.09 -9.53 -10.83
CA LEU A 220 -6.13 -10.04 -11.73
C LEU A 220 -7.33 -9.08 -11.81
N TYR A 221 -7.60 -8.33 -10.74
CA TYR A 221 -8.81 -7.51 -10.64
C TYR A 221 -8.55 -6.09 -10.12
N ALA A 222 -7.42 -5.83 -9.47
CA ALA A 222 -7.01 -4.50 -9.03
C ALA A 222 -6.10 -3.82 -10.05
N ASP A 223 -6.20 -2.50 -10.16
CA ASP A 223 -5.30 -1.69 -10.99
C ASP A 223 -3.95 -1.45 -10.28
N TYR A 224 -3.99 -1.40 -8.95
CA TYR A 224 -2.86 -1.16 -8.06
C TYR A 224 -2.96 -2.01 -6.81
N VAL A 225 -1.82 -2.16 -6.15
CA VAL A 225 -1.69 -2.87 -4.87
C VAL A 225 -1.08 -1.94 -3.83
N MET A 226 -1.67 -1.86 -2.65
CA MET A 226 -1.15 -1.09 -1.51
C MET A 226 -0.52 -2.02 -0.49
N LEU A 227 0.74 -1.75 -0.15
CA LEU A 227 1.54 -2.60 0.71
C LEU A 227 1.94 -1.88 2.00
N GLY A 228 1.72 -2.54 3.14
CA GLY A 228 2.18 -2.11 4.45
C GLY A 228 3.25 -3.05 5.01
N SER A 229 2.84 -4.23 5.49
CA SER A 229 3.73 -5.17 6.19
C SER A 229 4.87 -5.70 5.33
N MET A 230 4.66 -5.93 4.05
CA MET A 230 5.74 -6.37 3.15
C MET A 230 6.79 -5.27 3.01
N LEU A 231 6.41 -4.01 2.79
CA LEU A 231 7.37 -2.91 2.69
C LEU A 231 8.04 -2.59 4.05
N ASN A 232 7.37 -2.87 5.18
CA ASN A 232 7.99 -2.70 6.50
C ASN A 232 9.17 -3.66 6.74
N LYS A 233 9.24 -4.78 6.03
CA LYS A 233 10.37 -5.71 6.07
C LYS A 233 11.61 -5.21 5.32
N ALA A 234 11.48 -4.13 4.55
CA ALA A 234 12.62 -3.49 3.90
C ALA A 234 13.45 -2.68 4.91
N ILE A 235 14.76 -2.67 4.70
CA ILE A 235 15.69 -1.96 5.59
C ILE A 235 15.44 -0.45 5.59
N GLU A 236 14.94 0.11 4.49
CA GLU A 236 14.63 1.53 4.30
C GLU A 236 13.31 1.96 4.98
N SER A 237 12.48 1.00 5.43
CA SER A 237 11.17 1.34 6.03
C SER A 237 11.30 2.20 7.29
N ALA A 238 10.27 3.02 7.56
CA ALA A 238 10.27 4.02 8.64
C ALA A 238 10.11 3.44 10.06
N GLY A 239 9.76 2.15 10.20
CA GLY A 239 9.55 1.51 11.50
C GLY A 239 10.77 1.63 12.41
N LYS A 240 10.52 1.87 13.73
CA LYS A 240 11.61 1.94 14.72
C LYS A 240 12.47 0.68 14.66
N THR A 241 13.76 0.88 14.47
CA THR A 241 14.73 -0.21 14.34
C THR A 241 15.18 -0.73 15.70
N THR A 242 15.18 -2.05 15.85
CA THR A 242 15.79 -2.75 17.00
C THR A 242 16.69 -3.89 16.52
N TYR A 243 17.64 -4.27 17.35
CA TYR A 243 18.65 -5.28 17.03
C TYR A 243 18.47 -6.50 17.95
N GLY A 244 18.58 -7.70 17.39
CA GLY A 244 18.50 -8.95 18.15
C GLY A 244 19.66 -9.09 19.14
N LYS A 245 19.40 -9.80 20.28
CA LYS A 245 20.35 -9.97 21.38
C LYS A 245 21.51 -10.94 21.08
N SER A 246 21.57 -11.58 19.92
CA SER A 246 22.37 -12.78 19.66
C SER A 246 23.78 -12.56 19.11
N TYR A 247 24.33 -11.34 19.18
CA TYR A 247 25.66 -11.12 18.60
C TYR A 247 26.65 -10.50 19.58
N PHE A 248 27.76 -11.19 19.84
CA PHE A 248 28.98 -10.61 20.39
C PHE A 248 29.46 -9.52 19.43
N ILE A 249 29.22 -8.27 19.79
CA ILE A 249 29.60 -7.12 18.96
C ILE A 249 31.10 -6.91 19.13
N THR A 250 31.89 -7.35 18.17
CA THR A 250 33.31 -6.98 18.07
C THR A 250 33.43 -5.45 17.92
N LYS A 251 34.65 -4.88 18.19
CA LYS A 251 34.92 -3.44 17.95
C LYS A 251 34.46 -2.97 16.57
N LYS A 252 34.65 -3.83 15.55
CA LYS A 252 34.21 -3.59 14.16
C LYS A 252 32.67 -3.59 14.03
N GLY A 253 31.99 -4.46 14.76
CA GLY A 253 30.53 -4.51 14.83
C GLY A 253 29.91 -3.31 15.54
N LYS A 254 30.55 -2.76 16.61
CA LYS A 254 30.14 -1.49 17.25
C LYS A 254 30.22 -0.30 16.28
N LYS A 255 31.26 -0.27 15.41
CA LYS A 255 31.39 0.78 14.39
C LYS A 255 30.27 0.69 13.34
N ILE A 256 29.87 -0.51 12.95
CA ILE A 256 28.74 -0.76 12.04
C ILE A 256 27.43 -0.37 12.73
N LEU A 257 27.21 -0.75 13.99
CA LEU A 257 26.02 -0.38 14.76
C LEU A 257 25.89 1.16 14.92
N ASN A 258 27.00 1.86 15.14
CA ASN A 258 27.01 3.33 15.19
C ASN A 258 26.72 3.96 13.83
N ILE A 259 27.13 3.34 12.73
CA ILE A 259 26.75 3.76 11.37
C ILE A 259 25.24 3.61 11.20
N PHE A 260 24.64 2.49 11.62
CA PHE A 260 23.19 2.30 11.60
C PHE A 260 22.45 3.34 12.44
N ARG A 261 22.93 3.56 13.67
CA ARG A 261 22.36 4.57 14.54
C ARG A 261 22.37 5.96 13.89
N THR A 262 23.48 6.30 13.20
CA THR A 262 23.61 7.58 12.47
C THR A 262 22.66 7.64 11.27
N ILE A 263 22.44 6.53 10.55
CA ILE A 263 21.54 6.45 9.41
C ILE A 263 20.07 6.62 9.84
N PHE A 264 19.67 5.84 10.86
CA PHE A 264 18.26 5.72 11.24
C PHE A 264 17.79 6.76 12.29
N GLU A 265 18.70 7.30 13.12
CA GLU A 265 18.35 8.33 14.13
C GLU A 265 18.50 9.76 13.60
N PHE A 266 19.38 10.01 12.63
CA PHE A 266 19.72 11.38 12.19
C PHE A 266 19.39 11.68 10.72
N GLY A 267 18.76 10.76 9.97
CA GLY A 267 18.33 11.01 8.59
C GLY A 267 19.44 11.47 7.65
N LYS A 268 20.71 11.09 7.92
CA LYS A 268 21.83 11.46 7.06
C LYS A 268 21.94 10.50 5.89
N GLU A 269 22.12 11.04 4.68
CA GLU A 269 22.45 10.26 3.50
C GLU A 269 23.66 9.37 3.76
N VAL A 270 23.46 8.08 3.53
CA VAL A 270 24.53 7.08 3.69
C VAL A 270 24.90 6.55 2.33
N PRO A 271 26.19 6.51 2.02
CA PRO A 271 26.65 5.95 0.76
C PRO A 271 26.11 4.53 0.54
N LYS A 272 25.56 4.27 -0.64
CA LYS A 272 24.86 3.02 -1.04
C LYS A 272 25.68 1.74 -0.70
N HIS A 273 27.00 1.78 -0.83
CA HIS A 273 27.91 0.66 -0.48
C HIS A 273 27.89 0.25 1.00
N LYS A 274 27.44 1.13 1.91
CA LYS A 274 27.29 0.79 3.34
C LYS A 274 26.01 0.00 3.62
N TYR A 275 24.93 0.24 2.86
CA TYR A 275 23.74 -0.59 2.93
C TYR A 275 24.01 -2.01 2.49
N ASP A 276 24.76 -2.20 1.41
CA ASP A 276 25.07 -3.54 0.87
C ASP A 276 25.79 -4.42 1.88
N SER A 277 26.78 -3.88 2.59
CA SER A 277 27.53 -4.62 3.60
C SER A 277 26.66 -5.07 4.77
N VAL A 278 25.65 -4.28 5.11
CA VAL A 278 24.70 -4.56 6.17
C VAL A 278 23.70 -5.61 5.73
N LEU A 279 23.12 -5.46 4.53
CA LEU A 279 22.21 -6.43 3.95
C LEU A 279 22.87 -7.80 3.80
N GLN A 280 24.13 -7.87 3.37
CA GLN A 280 24.88 -9.13 3.33
C GLN A 280 24.96 -9.80 4.70
N ARG A 281 25.13 -9.04 5.79
CA ARG A 281 25.16 -9.57 7.15
C ARG A 281 23.78 -10.03 7.62
N ILE A 282 22.72 -9.32 7.23
CA ILE A 282 21.34 -9.75 7.51
C ILE A 282 21.05 -11.04 6.75
N LYS A 283 21.30 -11.08 5.43
CA LYS A 283 21.09 -12.26 4.57
C LYS A 283 21.89 -13.49 5.04
N SER A 284 23.12 -13.29 5.52
CA SER A 284 23.96 -14.37 6.07
C SER A 284 23.64 -14.77 7.52
N GLY A 285 22.61 -14.20 8.13
CA GLY A 285 22.20 -14.44 9.51
C GLY A 285 23.19 -13.91 10.57
N LYS A 286 24.20 -13.13 10.17
CA LYS A 286 25.20 -12.53 11.08
C LYS A 286 24.70 -11.26 11.78
N LEU A 287 23.56 -10.74 11.38
CA LEU A 287 22.91 -9.58 11.98
C LEU A 287 21.40 -9.73 11.91
N GLU A 288 20.72 -9.58 13.03
CA GLU A 288 19.25 -9.52 13.07
C GLU A 288 18.81 -8.08 13.31
N VAL A 289 17.99 -7.58 12.41
CA VAL A 289 17.40 -6.25 12.47
C VAL A 289 15.89 -6.41 12.43
N TRP A 290 15.20 -5.67 13.30
CA TRP A 290 13.76 -5.70 13.42
C TRP A 290 13.20 -4.29 13.27
N LYS A 291 12.04 -4.17 12.65
CA LYS A 291 11.28 -2.94 12.49
C LYS A 291 9.95 -3.03 13.22
N SER A 292 9.58 -1.99 13.96
CA SER A 292 8.22 -1.91 14.51
C SER A 292 7.21 -1.74 13.38
N PHE A 293 6.09 -2.43 13.50
CA PHE A 293 4.96 -2.33 12.58
C PHE A 293 3.66 -2.11 13.36
N TYR A 294 2.87 -1.15 12.95
CA TYR A 294 1.57 -0.84 13.54
C TYR A 294 0.69 -0.07 12.56
N GLY A 295 -0.62 -0.33 12.62
CA GLY A 295 -1.63 0.37 11.83
C GLY A 295 -1.97 1.75 12.40
N MET A 296 -2.56 2.61 11.58
CA MET A 296 -2.92 3.99 11.96
C MET A 296 -4.07 4.06 12.98
N SER A 297 -4.80 2.98 13.21
CA SER A 297 -5.84 2.85 14.25
C SER A 297 -5.31 2.44 15.63
N THR A 298 -4.02 2.13 15.78
CA THR A 298 -3.41 1.79 17.06
C THR A 298 -3.33 3.00 18.00
N LYS A 299 -3.34 2.77 19.30
CA LYS A 299 -3.16 3.85 20.31
C LYS A 299 -1.87 4.63 20.07
N LYS A 300 -0.79 3.95 19.66
CA LYS A 300 0.49 4.56 19.32
C LYS A 300 0.36 5.55 18.17
N ALA A 301 -0.21 5.11 17.04
CA ALA A 301 -0.41 5.99 15.89
C ALA A 301 -1.37 7.14 16.21
N GLN A 302 -2.43 6.90 16.99
CA GLN A 302 -3.34 7.96 17.46
C GLN A 302 -2.60 9.02 18.30
N SER A 303 -1.67 8.58 19.18
CA SER A 303 -0.82 9.50 19.96
C SER A 303 0.14 10.29 19.07
N GLU A 304 0.77 9.63 18.09
CA GLU A 304 1.65 10.30 17.11
C GLU A 304 0.92 11.34 16.26
N MET A 305 -0.38 11.14 16.00
CA MET A 305 -1.25 12.12 15.32
C MET A 305 -1.73 13.26 16.26
N GLY A 306 -1.31 13.28 17.52
CA GLY A 306 -1.65 14.32 18.49
C GLY A 306 -3.06 14.22 19.09
N ASN A 307 -3.70 13.05 19.02
CA ASN A 307 -5.03 12.84 19.59
C ASN A 307 -4.96 12.90 21.13
N LYS A 308 -5.57 13.92 21.75
CA LYS A 308 -5.64 14.07 23.22
C LYS A 308 -6.44 12.97 23.90
N LYS A 309 -7.50 12.46 23.24
CA LYS A 309 -8.32 11.34 23.72
C LYS A 309 -8.16 10.17 22.77
N LEU A 310 -7.51 9.10 23.25
CA LEU A 310 -7.30 7.89 22.46
C LEU A 310 -8.61 7.10 22.37
N LYS A 311 -8.96 6.69 21.15
CA LYS A 311 -10.08 5.78 20.88
C LYS A 311 -9.65 4.34 21.09
N THR A 312 -10.61 3.41 21.14
CA THR A 312 -10.37 1.97 21.12
C THR A 312 -9.48 1.60 19.93
N SER A 313 -8.46 0.79 20.19
CA SER A 313 -7.55 0.36 19.13
C SER A 313 -8.21 -0.70 18.24
N GLU A 314 -8.18 -0.49 16.94
CA GLU A 314 -8.51 -1.50 15.94
C GLU A 314 -7.27 -2.07 15.24
N GLY A 315 -6.11 -1.94 15.89
CA GLY A 315 -4.84 -2.46 15.39
C GLY A 315 -3.92 -2.93 16.50
N ILE A 316 -2.94 -3.74 16.12
CA ILE A 316 -1.88 -4.23 17.00
C ILE A 316 -0.52 -3.66 16.56
N GLU A 317 0.42 -3.60 17.51
CA GLU A 317 1.83 -3.31 17.27
C GLU A 317 2.64 -4.61 17.44
N PHE A 318 3.54 -4.86 16.50
CA PHE A 318 4.51 -5.95 16.59
C PHE A 318 5.81 -5.58 15.85
N SER A 319 6.84 -6.40 16.01
CA SER A 319 8.09 -6.21 15.29
C SER A 319 8.23 -7.24 14.17
N GLN A 320 8.70 -6.78 13.00
CA GLN A 320 9.01 -7.64 11.86
C GLN A 320 10.52 -7.67 11.61
N LYS A 321 11.03 -8.84 11.25
CA LYS A 321 12.43 -8.99 10.85
C LYS A 321 12.65 -8.30 9.50
N VAL A 322 13.76 -7.58 9.37
CA VAL A 322 14.21 -7.05 8.08
C VAL A 322 14.70 -8.23 7.24
N GLU A 323 14.20 -8.35 6.02
CA GLU A 323 14.48 -9.46 5.12
C GLU A 323 15.23 -9.01 3.85
N TYR A 324 15.00 -7.77 3.39
CA TYR A 324 15.50 -7.28 2.09
C TYR A 324 15.68 -5.76 2.08
N SER A 325 16.24 -5.24 0.98
CA SER A 325 16.12 -3.83 0.58
C SER A 325 14.88 -3.63 -0.29
N LEU A 326 14.42 -2.38 -0.45
CA LEU A 326 13.37 -2.06 -1.42
C LEU A 326 13.73 -2.52 -2.82
N LYS A 327 15.02 -2.36 -3.20
CA LYS A 327 15.51 -2.82 -4.50
C LYS A 327 15.39 -4.34 -4.65
N ASP A 328 15.85 -5.14 -3.67
CA ASP A 328 15.71 -6.59 -3.71
C ASP A 328 14.24 -7.02 -3.80
N PHE A 329 13.36 -6.32 -3.05
CA PHE A 329 11.94 -6.59 -3.07
C PHE A 329 11.34 -6.37 -4.47
N ILE A 330 11.63 -5.22 -5.09
CA ILE A 330 11.10 -4.87 -6.43
C ILE A 330 11.69 -5.75 -7.52
N ASP A 331 12.98 -6.07 -7.47
CA ASP A 331 13.62 -6.96 -8.44
C ASP A 331 12.94 -8.35 -8.42
N ASN A 332 12.67 -8.88 -7.22
CA ASN A 332 11.96 -10.15 -7.04
C ASN A 332 10.50 -10.05 -7.51
N GLU A 333 9.78 -9.01 -7.08
CA GLU A 333 8.37 -8.82 -7.43
C GLU A 333 8.19 -8.72 -8.95
N ASN A 334 8.95 -7.86 -9.61
CA ASN A 334 8.92 -7.71 -11.06
C ASN A 334 9.24 -9.02 -11.78
N SER A 335 10.19 -9.81 -11.25
CA SER A 335 10.54 -11.12 -11.81
C SER A 335 9.40 -12.13 -11.68
N TYR A 336 8.76 -12.20 -10.50
CA TYR A 336 7.64 -13.11 -10.26
C TYR A 336 6.38 -12.70 -11.04
N LEU A 337 6.08 -11.41 -11.11
CA LEU A 337 4.94 -10.90 -11.87
C LEU A 337 5.12 -11.18 -13.37
N ARG A 338 6.28 -10.89 -13.95
CA ARG A 338 6.58 -11.24 -15.34
C ARG A 338 6.48 -12.75 -15.61
N SER A 339 6.88 -13.56 -14.63
CA SER A 339 6.71 -15.02 -14.72
C SER A 339 5.22 -15.40 -14.77
N ALA A 340 4.40 -14.86 -13.87
CA ALA A 340 2.96 -15.10 -13.86
C ALA A 340 2.30 -14.63 -15.18
N MET A 341 2.69 -13.45 -15.68
CA MET A 341 2.23 -12.90 -16.95
C MET A 341 2.60 -13.80 -18.13
N SER A 342 3.83 -14.34 -18.16
CA SER A 342 4.24 -15.26 -19.23
C SER A 342 3.44 -16.57 -19.23
N TYR A 343 3.16 -17.15 -18.06
CA TYR A 343 2.28 -18.33 -17.95
C TYR A 343 0.84 -18.05 -18.38
N THR A 344 0.36 -16.83 -18.22
CA THR A 344 -1.00 -16.43 -18.59
C THR A 344 -1.07 -15.75 -19.96
N ASN A 345 0.00 -15.81 -20.76
CA ASN A 345 0.09 -15.20 -22.08
C ASN A 345 -0.34 -13.72 -22.05
N SER A 346 0.28 -12.94 -21.20
CA SER A 346 -0.04 -11.52 -20.99
C SER A 346 1.22 -10.68 -21.11
N LYS A 347 1.30 -9.78 -22.10
CA LYS A 347 2.44 -8.87 -22.30
C LYS A 347 2.32 -7.60 -21.43
N THR A 348 1.11 -7.22 -21.09
CA THR A 348 0.80 -6.04 -20.25
C THR A 348 -0.05 -6.40 -19.06
N LEU A 349 -0.11 -5.52 -18.05
CA LEU A 349 -1.00 -5.69 -16.89
C LEU A 349 -2.48 -5.64 -17.30
N ASP A 350 -2.83 -4.95 -18.38
CA ASP A 350 -4.21 -4.89 -18.86
C ASP A 350 -4.64 -6.24 -19.46
N GLU A 351 -3.74 -6.94 -20.17
CA GLU A 351 -3.97 -8.30 -20.66
C GLU A 351 -3.98 -9.35 -19.53
N TYR A 352 -3.31 -9.06 -18.40
CA TYR A 352 -3.27 -9.93 -17.22
C TYR A 352 -4.58 -9.90 -16.42
N LYS A 353 -5.40 -8.87 -16.60
CA LYS A 353 -6.71 -8.76 -15.95
C LYS A 353 -7.64 -9.89 -16.35
N ASP A 354 -8.48 -10.29 -15.39
CA ASP A 354 -9.56 -11.26 -15.60
C ASP A 354 -9.10 -12.65 -16.11
N LYS A 355 -7.83 -13.00 -15.87
CA LYS A 355 -7.30 -14.32 -16.21
C LYS A 355 -7.91 -15.41 -15.33
N LYS A 356 -7.91 -16.63 -15.86
CA LYS A 356 -8.56 -17.78 -15.24
C LYS A 356 -7.89 -18.18 -13.92
N TRP A 357 -8.72 -18.48 -12.94
CA TRP A 357 -8.30 -18.99 -11.65
C TRP A 357 -9.14 -20.19 -11.20
N VAL A 358 -8.64 -20.95 -10.21
CA VAL A 358 -9.34 -22.08 -9.59
C VAL A 358 -9.27 -21.96 -8.07
N SER A 359 -10.33 -22.43 -7.40
CA SER A 359 -10.33 -22.58 -5.96
C SER A 359 -9.48 -23.78 -5.55
N LYS A 360 -8.65 -23.61 -4.54
CA LYS A 360 -7.89 -24.73 -3.92
C LYS A 360 -8.80 -25.76 -3.27
N LEU A 361 -9.98 -25.33 -2.80
CA LEU A 361 -10.97 -26.21 -2.19
C LEU A 361 -11.52 -27.25 -3.18
N SER A 362 -11.59 -26.90 -4.48
CA SER A 362 -12.04 -27.82 -5.54
C SER A 362 -11.00 -28.86 -5.94
N LEU A 363 -9.74 -28.72 -5.49
CA LEU A 363 -8.61 -29.58 -5.86
C LEU A 363 -8.29 -30.67 -4.83
N GLY A 364 -9.06 -30.78 -3.75
CA GLY A 364 -8.87 -31.83 -2.73
C GLY A 364 -7.50 -31.82 -2.04
N HIS A 365 -6.81 -30.71 -1.98
CA HIS A 365 -5.50 -30.59 -1.34
C HIS A 365 -5.67 -30.25 0.13
N ASN A 366 -5.98 -31.29 0.93
CA ASN A 366 -5.57 -31.35 2.31
C ASN A 366 -4.05 -31.61 2.36
N LYS A 367 -3.25 -30.57 2.57
CA LYS A 367 -1.89 -30.69 3.10
C LYS A 367 -1.67 -29.61 4.13
#